data_62e5cf4d0296e55cf57929ae83e705f2
#
_entry.id   62e5cf4d0296e55cf57929ae83e705f2
#
_cell.length_a   1.000
_cell.length_b   1.000
_cell.length_c   1.000
_cell.angle_alpha   90.00
_cell.angle_beta   90.00
_cell.angle_gamma   90.00
#
_symmetry.space_group_name_H-M   'P 1'
#
loop_
_entity.id
_entity.type
_entity.pdbx_description
1 polymer ?
#
loop_
_entity_poly.entity_id
_entity_poly.type
_entity_poly.pdbx_seq_one_letter_code
_entity_poly.pdbx_strand_id
1 'polypeptide(L)'
;MAAQSLVLLLSFLIVALVKQSHGAGIAVYWGQDSGEGTLADACATGNYAYVNIAFLTTFGNGQTPVLNLAGHCDPSSNTCTSLSNDIRACQSQGIKVLLSIGGATGSYSLSSTDDATQVANYLWNNYLGGQSNSRPLGDAILDGIDFDIESGSGQYWDELARALAGFTQQKVYLAAAPQCPFPDAHLSGAISTGLFDYVWVQFYNNLPCQYSSNADNLISAWNQWTTVQASQLFLGLPAAAEAAPSGGFIPADVLASEVLPTIKGSSKYGGVMLWSKKFDNGYSSAIKSSV
;
A
#
# COMPACT_ATOMS: atom_id res chain seq x y z
N MET A 1 56.49 43.03 -19.64
CA MET A 1 55.04 42.90 -19.92
C MET A 1 54.66 41.43 -19.73
N ALA A 2 54.12 41.14 -18.57
CA ALA A 2 53.74 39.77 -18.20
C ALA A 2 52.27 39.53 -18.58
N ALA A 3 52.01 38.53 -19.41
CA ALA A 3 50.68 38.09 -19.76
C ALA A 3 50.20 37.16 -18.66
N GLN A 4 49.15 37.56 -17.91
CA GLN A 4 48.46 36.68 -16.96
C GLN A 4 47.44 35.81 -17.71
N SER A 5 47.71 34.53 -17.75
CA SER A 5 46.73 33.52 -18.22
C SER A 5 45.69 33.27 -17.16
N LEU A 6 44.45 33.62 -17.45
CA LEU A 6 43.28 33.36 -16.64
C LEU A 6 42.80 31.93 -16.94
N VAL A 7 43.08 31.02 -16.02
CA VAL A 7 42.53 29.62 -16.08
C VAL A 7 41.15 29.63 -15.47
N LEU A 8 40.12 29.55 -16.32
CA LEU A 8 38.73 29.29 -15.88
C LEU A 8 38.59 27.81 -15.48
N LEU A 9 38.50 27.56 -14.19
CA LEU A 9 38.07 26.27 -13.65
C LEU A 9 36.55 26.15 -13.80
N LEU A 10 36.10 25.46 -14.83
CA LEU A 10 34.69 25.01 -14.93
C LEU A 10 34.49 23.80 -13.98
N SER A 11 34.00 24.10 -12.78
CA SER A 11 33.52 23.04 -11.88
C SER A 11 32.16 22.50 -12.38
N PHE A 12 32.16 21.38 -13.05
CA PHE A 12 30.94 20.62 -13.33
C PHE A 12 30.39 20.06 -12.01
N LEU A 13 29.34 20.69 -11.48
CA LEU A 13 28.56 20.14 -10.40
C LEU A 13 27.72 18.98 -10.97
N ILE A 14 28.23 17.77 -10.88
CA ILE A 14 27.43 16.56 -11.15
C ILE A 14 26.46 16.42 -9.98
N VAL A 15 25.24 16.92 -10.15
CA VAL A 15 24.12 16.57 -9.29
C VAL A 15 23.78 15.12 -9.62
N ALA A 16 24.38 14.20 -8.90
CA ALA A 16 23.91 12.83 -8.88
C ALA A 16 22.50 12.86 -8.30
N LEU A 17 21.51 12.69 -9.15
CA LEU A 17 20.16 12.33 -8.74
C LEU A 17 20.27 10.95 -8.03
N VAL A 18 20.56 10.99 -6.74
CA VAL A 18 20.40 9.82 -5.88
C VAL A 18 18.92 9.54 -5.90
N LYS A 19 18.50 8.60 -6.76
CA LYS A 19 17.20 7.95 -6.62
C LYS A 19 17.21 7.40 -5.20
N GLN A 20 16.46 8.03 -4.31
CA GLN A 20 16.31 7.58 -2.94
C GLN A 20 15.66 6.21 -3.04
N SER A 21 16.48 5.17 -3.08
CA SER A 21 16.04 3.80 -2.88
C SER A 21 15.51 3.76 -1.46
N HIS A 22 14.19 3.84 -1.31
CA HIS A 22 13.59 3.45 -0.05
C HIS A 22 13.98 1.99 0.11
N GLY A 23 14.76 1.68 1.15
CA GLY A 23 15.11 0.31 1.48
C GLY A 23 13.84 -0.53 1.60
N ALA A 24 14.00 -1.84 1.46
CA ALA A 24 12.90 -2.77 1.69
C ALA A 24 12.26 -2.52 3.06
N GLY A 25 10.94 -2.63 3.15
CA GLY A 25 10.22 -2.34 4.38
C GLY A 25 9.01 -3.25 4.59
N ILE A 26 8.37 -3.13 5.75
CA ILE A 26 7.14 -3.85 6.05
C ILE A 26 5.97 -2.90 5.91
N ALA A 27 4.99 -3.28 5.10
CA ALA A 27 3.66 -2.67 5.06
C ALA A 27 2.70 -3.46 5.95
N VAL A 28 1.72 -2.78 6.56
CA VAL A 28 0.69 -3.44 7.37
C VAL A 28 -0.68 -2.81 7.13
N TYR A 29 -1.72 -3.63 7.15
CA TYR A 29 -3.10 -3.17 7.22
C TYR A 29 -3.51 -2.99 8.68
N TRP A 30 -4.13 -1.83 8.97
CA TRP A 30 -4.65 -1.45 10.27
C TRP A 30 -6.07 -0.90 10.13
N GLY A 31 -6.96 -1.18 11.07
CA GLY A 31 -8.28 -0.57 11.13
C GLY A 31 -9.44 -1.56 11.09
N GLN A 32 -9.19 -2.88 11.00
CA GLN A 32 -10.25 -3.88 10.90
C GLN A 32 -10.52 -4.66 12.19
N ASP A 33 -9.89 -4.27 13.30
CA ASP A 33 -10.20 -4.80 14.62
C ASP A 33 -9.90 -3.79 15.73
N SER A 34 -10.92 -3.36 16.48
CA SER A 34 -10.76 -2.38 17.57
C SER A 34 -9.82 -2.83 18.70
N GLY A 35 -9.49 -4.11 18.78
CA GLY A 35 -8.54 -4.67 19.75
C GLY A 35 -7.08 -4.67 19.30
N GLU A 36 -6.76 -4.18 18.08
CA GLU A 36 -5.39 -4.18 17.54
C GLU A 36 -4.50 -3.00 18.01
N GLY A 37 -5.04 -2.16 18.90
CA GLY A 37 -4.39 -0.95 19.38
C GLY A 37 -4.62 0.27 18.50
N THR A 38 -4.11 1.43 18.92
CA THR A 38 -4.24 2.68 18.15
C THR A 38 -3.31 2.66 16.93
N LEU A 39 -3.60 3.52 15.96
CA LEU A 39 -2.71 3.73 14.81
C LEU A 39 -1.32 4.25 15.27
N ALA A 40 -1.30 5.14 16.25
CA ALA A 40 -0.06 5.64 16.85
C ALA A 40 0.76 4.52 17.50
N ASP A 41 0.11 3.58 18.23
CA ASP A 41 0.78 2.42 18.83
C ASP A 41 1.39 1.51 17.75
N ALA A 42 0.66 1.27 16.66
CA ALA A 42 1.18 0.49 15.55
C ALA A 42 2.45 1.12 14.96
N CYS A 43 2.44 2.42 14.72
CA CYS A 43 3.60 3.16 14.21
C CYS A 43 4.77 3.19 15.22
N ALA A 44 4.47 3.34 16.51
CA ALA A 44 5.49 3.42 17.57
C ALA A 44 6.29 2.11 17.75
N THR A 45 5.81 0.98 17.23
CA THR A 45 6.59 -0.28 17.21
C THR A 45 7.89 -0.14 16.43
N GLY A 46 7.96 0.81 15.50
CA GLY A 46 9.07 0.99 14.57
C GLY A 46 9.21 -0.14 13.55
N ASN A 47 8.29 -1.09 13.47
CA ASN A 47 8.40 -2.24 12.58
C ASN A 47 7.96 -1.93 11.14
N TYR A 48 7.10 -0.96 10.95
CA TYR A 48 6.45 -0.69 9.68
C TYR A 48 7.04 0.53 8.96
N ALA A 49 7.16 0.44 7.65
CA ALA A 49 7.47 1.56 6.76
C ALA A 49 6.22 2.14 6.08
N TYR A 50 5.16 1.34 6.02
CA TYR A 50 3.87 1.70 5.41
C TYR A 50 2.73 1.20 6.29
N VAL A 51 1.67 2.00 6.42
CA VAL A 51 0.41 1.60 7.06
C VAL A 51 -0.74 1.92 6.12
N ASN A 52 -1.54 0.91 5.80
CA ASN A 52 -2.77 1.03 5.04
C ASN A 52 -3.94 1.09 6.03
N ILE A 53 -4.63 2.24 6.08
CA ILE A 53 -5.86 2.41 6.87
C ILE A 53 -6.99 1.70 6.11
N ALA A 54 -7.51 0.64 6.67
CA ALA A 54 -8.49 -0.25 6.06
C ALA A 54 -9.87 -0.09 6.73
N PHE A 55 -10.94 0.26 6.03
CA PHE A 55 -11.12 0.50 4.59
C PHE A 55 -12.14 1.59 4.31
N LEU A 56 -12.03 2.27 3.16
CA LEU A 56 -13.19 2.87 2.52
C LEU A 56 -13.93 1.75 1.78
N THR A 57 -15.05 1.28 2.34
CA THR A 57 -15.71 0.04 1.89
C THR A 57 -16.84 0.26 0.89
N THR A 58 -17.37 1.48 0.78
CA THR A 58 -18.45 1.82 -0.15
C THR A 58 -18.06 3.06 -0.93
N PHE A 59 -18.11 2.99 -2.25
CA PHE A 59 -17.85 4.15 -3.14
C PHE A 59 -18.15 3.81 -4.60
N GLY A 60 -18.22 4.85 -5.43
CA GLY A 60 -18.48 4.78 -6.87
C GLY A 60 -19.93 4.46 -7.21
N ASN A 61 -20.27 4.47 -8.48
CA ASN A 61 -21.61 4.20 -9.01
C ASN A 61 -22.72 5.03 -8.32
N GLY A 62 -22.42 6.29 -8.00
CA GLY A 62 -23.34 7.22 -7.34
C GLY A 62 -23.59 6.94 -5.85
N GLN A 63 -22.90 5.99 -5.25
CA GLN A 63 -23.05 5.67 -3.83
C GLN A 63 -22.38 6.74 -2.94
N THR A 64 -22.97 6.96 -1.76
CA THR A 64 -22.33 7.76 -0.71
C THR A 64 -21.15 6.96 -0.15
N PRO A 65 -19.92 7.52 -0.15
CA PRO A 65 -18.77 6.80 0.37
C PRO A 65 -18.87 6.50 1.86
N VAL A 66 -18.48 5.29 2.27
CA VAL A 66 -18.50 4.83 3.66
C VAL A 66 -17.14 4.33 4.08
N LEU A 67 -16.58 4.99 5.09
CA LEU A 67 -15.37 4.53 5.80
C LEU A 67 -15.81 3.58 6.92
N ASN A 68 -15.17 2.42 7.02
CA ASN A 68 -15.37 1.44 8.09
C ASN A 68 -14.02 1.09 8.74
N LEU A 69 -13.87 1.43 10.00
CA LEU A 69 -12.68 1.14 10.81
C LEU A 69 -13.02 0.24 12.02
N ALA A 70 -13.97 -0.67 11.83
CA ALA A 70 -14.31 -1.77 12.74
C ALA A 70 -14.38 -1.40 14.23
N GLY A 71 -14.94 -0.23 14.56
CA GLY A 71 -15.15 0.21 15.92
C GLY A 71 -13.99 1.02 16.54
N HIS A 72 -12.91 1.29 15.82
CA HIS A 72 -11.91 2.28 16.26
C HIS A 72 -12.52 3.68 16.40
N CYS A 73 -13.45 4.01 15.53
CA CYS A 73 -14.20 5.26 15.53
C CYS A 73 -15.47 5.11 14.68
N ASP A 74 -16.37 6.08 14.80
CA ASP A 74 -17.60 6.18 14.00
C ASP A 74 -17.54 7.43 13.10
N PRO A 75 -17.39 7.25 11.78
CA PRO A 75 -17.36 8.37 10.83
C PRO A 75 -18.66 9.19 10.84
N SER A 76 -19.81 8.56 11.09
CA SER A 76 -21.11 9.24 11.11
C SER A 76 -21.25 10.23 12.27
N SER A 77 -20.53 9.98 13.36
CA SER A 77 -20.44 10.84 14.54
C SER A 77 -19.18 11.73 14.55
N ASN A 78 -18.44 11.78 13.44
CA ASN A 78 -17.18 12.52 13.29
C ASN A 78 -16.07 12.12 14.29
N THR A 79 -16.14 10.98 14.97
CA THR A 79 -15.13 10.58 15.94
C THR A 79 -13.83 10.15 15.29
N CYS A 80 -13.84 9.79 14.00
CA CYS A 80 -12.63 9.42 13.25
C CYS A 80 -11.69 10.61 12.97
N THR A 81 -12.15 11.84 13.14
CA THR A 81 -11.31 13.04 12.98
C THR A 81 -10.12 13.08 13.96
N SER A 82 -10.23 12.39 15.10
CA SER A 82 -9.15 12.24 16.08
C SER A 82 -7.93 11.52 15.53
N LEU A 83 -8.10 10.64 14.53
CA LEU A 83 -7.00 9.92 13.87
C LEU A 83 -6.02 10.83 13.14
N SER A 84 -6.39 12.09 12.90
CA SER A 84 -5.51 13.11 12.33
C SER A 84 -4.17 13.21 13.08
N ASN A 85 -4.19 13.15 14.41
CA ASN A 85 -2.99 13.22 15.23
C ASN A 85 -2.13 11.95 15.07
N ASP A 86 -2.75 10.77 15.06
CA ASP A 86 -2.06 9.50 14.91
C ASP A 86 -1.40 9.39 13.52
N ILE A 87 -2.12 9.82 12.48
CA ILE A 87 -1.59 9.87 11.11
C ILE A 87 -0.34 10.73 11.05
N ARG A 88 -0.38 11.94 11.61
CA ARG A 88 0.79 12.83 11.65
C ARG A 88 1.93 12.25 12.48
N ALA A 89 1.61 11.57 13.59
CA ALA A 89 2.61 10.90 14.42
C ALA A 89 3.33 9.79 13.64
N CYS A 90 2.62 8.99 12.84
CA CYS A 90 3.21 8.01 11.94
C CYS A 90 4.09 8.67 10.87
N GLN A 91 3.57 9.68 10.20
CA GLN A 91 4.29 10.41 9.14
C GLN A 91 5.57 11.09 9.67
N SER A 92 5.54 11.62 10.90
CA SER A 92 6.72 12.22 11.53
C SER A 92 7.87 11.24 11.79
N GLN A 93 7.57 9.94 11.81
CA GLN A 93 8.54 8.84 11.90
C GLN A 93 9.01 8.35 10.51
N GLY A 94 8.56 9.00 9.43
CA GLY A 94 8.88 8.61 8.06
C GLY A 94 8.00 7.47 7.51
N ILE A 95 6.97 7.05 8.26
CA ILE A 95 6.03 6.00 7.85
C ILE A 95 5.02 6.61 6.86
N LYS A 96 4.82 5.96 5.72
CA LYS A 96 3.76 6.36 4.79
C LYS A 96 2.42 5.79 5.22
N VAL A 97 1.42 6.65 5.26
CA VAL A 97 0.05 6.29 5.65
C VAL A 97 -0.85 6.45 4.43
N LEU A 98 -1.42 5.34 3.96
CA LEU A 98 -2.32 5.29 2.82
C LEU A 98 -3.74 4.94 3.27
N LEU A 99 -4.75 5.42 2.54
CA LEU A 99 -6.11 4.91 2.66
C LEU A 99 -6.27 3.71 1.72
N SER A 100 -6.66 2.57 2.27
CA SER A 100 -7.06 1.42 1.47
C SER A 100 -8.54 1.52 1.11
N ILE A 101 -8.84 1.35 -0.18
CA ILE A 101 -10.19 1.38 -0.73
C ILE A 101 -10.57 -0.01 -1.22
N GLY A 102 -11.75 -0.48 -0.84
CA GLY A 102 -12.23 -1.82 -1.20
C GLY A 102 -12.33 -2.76 0.00
N GLY A 103 -11.53 -3.81 -0.01
CA GLY A 103 -11.54 -4.92 0.95
C GLY A 103 -12.50 -6.05 0.55
N ALA A 104 -12.41 -7.18 1.26
CA ALA A 104 -13.20 -8.39 0.98
C ALA A 104 -14.71 -8.20 1.13
N THR A 105 -15.13 -7.24 1.95
CA THR A 105 -16.54 -6.93 2.19
C THR A 105 -16.81 -5.46 1.91
N GLY A 106 -17.88 -5.18 1.18
CA GLY A 106 -18.23 -3.81 0.87
C GLY A 106 -19.07 -3.72 -0.40
N SER A 107 -19.42 -2.49 -0.77
CA SER A 107 -20.16 -2.20 -1.99
C SER A 107 -19.40 -1.12 -2.76
N TYR A 108 -18.56 -1.52 -3.67
CA TYR A 108 -17.77 -0.62 -4.48
C TYR A 108 -17.73 -1.08 -5.94
N SER A 109 -17.83 -0.12 -6.83
CA SER A 109 -17.72 -0.34 -8.27
C SER A 109 -17.52 0.98 -8.98
N LEU A 110 -17.01 0.92 -10.20
CA LEU A 110 -16.93 2.08 -11.08
C LEU A 110 -17.74 1.78 -12.36
N SER A 111 -18.59 2.72 -12.74
CA SER A 111 -19.53 2.56 -13.86
C SER A 111 -19.06 3.26 -15.15
N SER A 112 -18.11 4.20 -15.04
CA SER A 112 -17.59 4.97 -16.16
C SER A 112 -16.29 5.72 -15.79
N THR A 113 -15.62 6.30 -16.77
CA THR A 113 -14.50 7.24 -16.57
C THR A 113 -14.91 8.46 -15.73
N ASP A 114 -16.12 8.98 -15.93
CA ASP A 114 -16.64 10.11 -15.17
C ASP A 114 -16.85 9.72 -13.69
N ASP A 115 -17.36 8.53 -13.43
CA ASP A 115 -17.52 7.99 -12.07
C ASP A 115 -16.15 7.81 -11.39
N ALA A 116 -15.18 7.25 -12.09
CA ALA A 116 -13.80 7.15 -11.61
C ALA A 116 -13.20 8.53 -11.25
N THR A 117 -13.46 9.54 -12.10
CA THR A 117 -13.03 10.91 -11.85
C THR A 117 -13.73 11.51 -10.62
N GLN A 118 -15.03 11.25 -10.41
CA GLN A 118 -15.76 11.69 -9.22
C GLN A 118 -15.18 11.05 -7.95
N VAL A 119 -14.90 9.74 -7.98
CA VAL A 119 -14.26 9.05 -6.86
C VAL A 119 -12.86 9.61 -6.59
N ALA A 120 -12.05 9.86 -7.62
CA ALA A 120 -10.74 10.49 -7.46
C ALA A 120 -10.82 11.87 -6.79
N ASN A 121 -11.76 12.71 -7.23
CA ASN A 121 -12.00 14.03 -6.62
C ASN A 121 -12.47 13.92 -5.16
N TYR A 122 -13.32 12.93 -4.85
CA TYR A 122 -13.74 12.67 -3.48
C TYR A 122 -12.53 12.30 -2.60
N LEU A 123 -11.69 11.35 -3.04
CA LEU A 123 -10.48 10.93 -2.33
C LEU A 123 -9.50 12.08 -2.15
N TRP A 124 -9.29 12.87 -3.21
CA TRP A 124 -8.43 14.05 -3.17
C TRP A 124 -8.87 15.06 -2.11
N ASN A 125 -10.16 15.40 -2.11
CA ASN A 125 -10.69 16.45 -1.24
C ASN A 125 -10.83 16.01 0.22
N ASN A 126 -11.10 14.74 0.47
CA ASN A 126 -11.42 14.25 1.81
C ASN A 126 -10.27 13.57 2.54
N TYR A 127 -9.25 13.09 1.82
CA TYR A 127 -8.13 12.35 2.43
C TYR A 127 -6.75 12.85 2.01
N LEU A 128 -6.63 13.49 0.86
CA LEU A 128 -5.36 13.95 0.30
C LEU A 128 -5.24 15.48 0.38
N GLY A 129 -4.54 16.12 -0.57
CA GLY A 129 -4.20 17.54 -0.56
C GLY A 129 -5.31 18.52 -0.92
N GLY A 130 -6.52 18.04 -1.23
CA GLY A 130 -7.66 18.87 -1.60
C GLY A 130 -8.34 19.55 -0.42
N GLN A 131 -9.53 20.10 -0.67
CA GLN A 131 -10.30 20.87 0.31
C GLN A 131 -11.70 20.26 0.50
N SER A 132 -12.08 20.04 1.75
CA SER A 132 -13.42 19.61 2.14
C SER A 132 -13.73 20.10 3.55
N ASN A 133 -15.01 20.42 3.79
CA ASN A 133 -15.50 20.82 5.11
C ASN A 133 -15.84 19.61 6.02
N SER A 134 -15.72 18.40 5.49
CA SER A 134 -16.09 17.15 6.18
C SER A 134 -15.09 16.02 5.91
N ARG A 135 -13.81 16.26 6.24
CA ARG A 135 -12.74 15.24 6.09
C ARG A 135 -12.94 14.17 7.16
N PRO A 136 -13.18 12.90 6.79
CA PRO A 136 -13.50 11.85 7.76
C PRO A 136 -12.41 11.57 8.78
N LEU A 137 -11.12 11.68 8.37
CA LEU A 137 -9.95 11.47 9.24
C LEU A 137 -9.37 12.79 9.77
N GLY A 138 -10.17 13.87 9.77
CA GLY A 138 -9.70 15.19 10.15
C GLY A 138 -8.81 15.84 9.09
N ASP A 139 -7.97 16.77 9.51
CA ASP A 139 -7.18 17.61 8.61
C ASP A 139 -5.80 17.02 8.23
N ALA A 140 -5.49 15.80 8.67
CA ALA A 140 -4.30 15.09 8.20
C ALA A 140 -4.41 14.79 6.69
N ILE A 141 -3.28 14.92 6.02
CA ILE A 141 -3.14 14.63 4.59
C ILE A 141 -2.43 13.28 4.46
N LEU A 142 -3.12 12.29 3.88
CA LEU A 142 -2.52 10.98 3.65
C LEU A 142 -1.49 11.02 2.52
N ASP A 143 -0.56 10.06 2.53
CA ASP A 143 0.48 9.95 1.52
C ASP A 143 -0.05 9.40 0.19
N GLY A 144 -1.13 8.61 0.22
CA GLY A 144 -1.65 7.98 -1.00
C GLY A 144 -2.89 7.12 -0.79
N ILE A 145 -3.21 6.38 -1.84
CA ILE A 145 -4.36 5.47 -1.92
C ILE A 145 -3.87 4.07 -2.27
N ASP A 146 -4.37 3.09 -1.54
CA ASP A 146 -4.18 1.67 -1.81
C ASP A 146 -5.46 1.07 -2.39
N PHE A 147 -5.33 0.32 -3.48
CA PHE A 147 -6.43 -0.34 -4.18
C PHE A 147 -6.49 -1.81 -3.75
N ASP A 148 -7.36 -2.12 -2.79
CA ASP A 148 -7.63 -3.49 -2.34
C ASP A 148 -8.97 -3.98 -2.92
N ILE A 149 -8.99 -4.19 -4.25
CA ILE A 149 -10.19 -4.53 -5.01
C ILE A 149 -10.28 -6.04 -5.16
N GLU A 150 -11.16 -6.66 -4.37
CA GLU A 150 -11.28 -8.10 -4.28
C GLU A 150 -12.57 -8.67 -4.89
N SER A 151 -13.46 -7.80 -5.37
CA SER A 151 -14.76 -8.21 -5.92
C SER A 151 -15.25 -7.26 -7.02
N GLY A 152 -16.32 -7.67 -7.70
CA GLY A 152 -16.97 -6.85 -8.72
C GLY A 152 -16.24 -6.84 -10.06
N SER A 153 -16.44 -5.75 -10.83
CA SER A 153 -15.82 -5.57 -12.14
C SER A 153 -14.38 -5.07 -12.03
N GLY A 154 -13.52 -5.53 -12.93
CA GLY A 154 -12.15 -4.98 -13.13
C GLY A 154 -12.09 -3.69 -13.95
N GLN A 155 -13.22 -3.07 -14.27
CA GLN A 155 -13.28 -1.92 -15.17
C GLN A 155 -13.08 -0.60 -14.43
N TYR A 156 -12.46 0.36 -15.15
CA TYR A 156 -12.25 1.76 -14.74
C TYR A 156 -11.31 1.99 -13.53
N TRP A 157 -10.70 0.94 -12.97
CA TRP A 157 -9.68 1.12 -11.93
C TRP A 157 -8.40 1.78 -12.47
N ASP A 158 -8.09 1.57 -13.75
CA ASP A 158 -7.03 2.27 -14.46
C ASP A 158 -7.36 3.77 -14.63
N GLU A 159 -8.61 4.11 -14.91
CA GLU A 159 -9.06 5.50 -14.99
C GLU A 159 -8.99 6.21 -13.64
N LEU A 160 -9.37 5.51 -12.55
CA LEU A 160 -9.21 6.03 -11.18
C LEU A 160 -7.73 6.28 -10.86
N ALA A 161 -6.85 5.34 -11.22
CA ALA A 161 -5.40 5.49 -11.01
C ALA A 161 -4.84 6.68 -11.80
N ARG A 162 -5.25 6.87 -13.07
CA ARG A 162 -4.85 8.02 -13.89
C ARG A 162 -5.34 9.34 -13.30
N ALA A 163 -6.59 9.40 -12.85
CA ALA A 163 -7.17 10.60 -12.25
C ALA A 163 -6.42 10.98 -10.96
N LEU A 164 -6.12 10.01 -10.08
CA LEU A 164 -5.34 10.24 -8.85
C LEU A 164 -3.91 10.68 -9.14
N ALA A 165 -3.24 10.06 -10.12
CA ALA A 165 -1.90 10.44 -10.53
C ALA A 165 -1.84 11.83 -11.19
N GLY A 166 -2.97 12.34 -11.69
CA GLY A 166 -3.12 13.66 -12.29
C GLY A 166 -3.07 14.83 -11.29
N PHE A 167 -3.24 14.61 -9.99
CA PHE A 167 -3.10 15.65 -8.99
C PHE A 167 -1.63 15.99 -8.79
N THR A 168 -1.25 17.23 -9.07
CA THR A 168 0.16 17.69 -9.08
C THR A 168 0.56 18.50 -7.86
N GLN A 169 -0.39 18.91 -7.03
CA GLN A 169 -0.16 19.73 -5.85
C GLN A 169 0.60 18.98 -4.75
N GLN A 170 0.48 17.65 -4.73
CA GLN A 170 1.32 16.77 -3.92
C GLN A 170 1.53 15.45 -4.68
N LYS A 171 2.60 14.73 -4.36
CA LYS A 171 2.77 13.34 -4.84
C LYS A 171 1.71 12.47 -4.14
N VAL A 172 0.81 11.87 -4.93
CA VAL A 172 -0.09 10.82 -4.47
C VAL A 172 0.60 9.48 -4.74
N TYR A 173 0.94 8.74 -3.69
CA TYR A 173 1.43 7.38 -3.85
C TYR A 173 0.27 6.45 -4.17
N LEU A 174 0.44 5.61 -5.18
CA LEU A 174 -0.54 4.60 -5.55
C LEU A 174 -0.02 3.22 -5.19
N ALA A 175 -0.85 2.47 -4.46
CA ALA A 175 -0.60 1.10 -4.12
C ALA A 175 -1.75 0.19 -4.59
N ALA A 176 -1.44 -1.09 -4.80
CA ALA A 176 -2.43 -2.09 -5.17
C ALA A 176 -2.16 -3.41 -4.44
N ALA A 177 -3.24 -4.08 -4.01
CA ALA A 177 -3.22 -5.35 -3.30
C ALA A 177 -3.85 -6.50 -4.11
N PRO A 178 -3.32 -6.83 -5.30
CA PRO A 178 -3.85 -7.92 -6.10
C PRO A 178 -3.68 -9.26 -5.40
N GLN A 179 -4.55 -10.23 -5.71
CA GLN A 179 -4.34 -11.61 -5.32
C GLN A 179 -3.26 -12.29 -6.17
N CYS A 180 -2.60 -13.33 -5.63
CA CYS A 180 -1.44 -13.92 -6.29
C CYS A 180 -1.69 -14.68 -7.61
N PRO A 181 -2.89 -15.18 -7.99
CA PRO A 181 -3.13 -15.67 -9.33
C PRO A 181 -2.79 -14.61 -10.38
N PHE A 182 -1.96 -14.98 -11.37
CA PHE A 182 -1.48 -14.03 -12.39
C PHE A 182 -2.08 -14.34 -13.76
N PRO A 183 -2.65 -13.33 -14.46
CA PRO A 183 -2.91 -11.96 -14.01
C PRO A 183 -4.05 -11.90 -12.97
N ASP A 184 -4.04 -10.88 -12.11
CA ASP A 184 -5.14 -10.66 -11.15
C ASP A 184 -6.45 -10.29 -11.89
N ALA A 185 -7.58 -10.77 -11.34
CA ALA A 185 -8.87 -10.65 -12.00
C ALA A 185 -9.43 -9.21 -12.01
N HIS A 186 -9.06 -8.37 -11.05
CA HIS A 186 -9.64 -7.04 -10.84
C HIS A 186 -8.67 -5.90 -11.14
N LEU A 187 -7.40 -6.05 -10.78
CA LEU A 187 -6.42 -4.96 -10.77
C LEU A 187 -5.41 -5.00 -11.92
N SER A 188 -5.40 -6.06 -12.75
CA SER A 188 -4.43 -6.18 -13.85
C SER A 188 -4.43 -4.99 -14.80
N GLY A 189 -5.62 -4.48 -15.16
CA GLY A 189 -5.78 -3.30 -16.02
C GLY A 189 -5.16 -2.06 -15.38
N ALA A 190 -5.45 -1.83 -14.11
CA ALA A 190 -4.92 -0.70 -13.36
C ALA A 190 -3.38 -0.78 -13.20
N ILE A 191 -2.86 -1.94 -12.81
CA ILE A 191 -1.40 -2.15 -12.63
C ILE A 191 -0.66 -1.97 -13.97
N SER A 192 -1.25 -2.37 -15.09
CA SER A 192 -0.64 -2.21 -16.41
C SER A 192 -0.44 -0.75 -16.85
N THR A 193 -1.05 0.22 -16.18
CA THR A 193 -0.81 1.65 -16.40
C THR A 193 0.61 2.09 -16.07
N GLY A 194 1.34 1.34 -15.23
CA GLY A 194 2.67 1.72 -14.73
C GLY A 194 2.66 2.85 -13.70
N LEU A 195 1.50 3.23 -13.17
CA LEU A 195 1.34 4.35 -12.25
C LEU A 195 1.54 3.96 -10.77
N PHE A 196 1.57 2.65 -10.48
CA PHE A 196 1.65 2.17 -9.11
C PHE A 196 3.09 2.22 -8.57
N ASP A 197 3.24 2.89 -7.44
CA ASP A 197 4.50 2.95 -6.70
C ASP A 197 4.75 1.62 -5.98
N TYR A 198 3.70 1.02 -5.41
CA TYR A 198 3.75 -0.20 -4.63
C TYR A 198 2.71 -1.21 -5.10
N VAL A 199 3.10 -2.48 -5.20
CA VAL A 199 2.17 -3.59 -5.43
C VAL A 199 2.47 -4.66 -4.39
N TRP A 200 1.59 -4.84 -3.42
CA TRP A 200 1.69 -5.88 -2.40
C TRP A 200 0.75 -7.02 -2.73
N VAL A 201 1.31 -8.03 -3.39
CA VAL A 201 0.58 -9.19 -3.87
C VAL A 201 0.21 -10.10 -2.71
N GLN A 202 -1.06 -10.48 -2.59
CA GLN A 202 -1.58 -11.35 -1.54
C GLN A 202 -1.26 -12.82 -1.84
N PHE A 203 -0.12 -13.34 -1.33
CA PHE A 203 0.29 -14.75 -1.52
C PHE A 203 -0.33 -15.67 -0.45
N TYR A 204 -1.64 -15.55 -0.24
CA TYR A 204 -2.42 -16.34 0.70
C TYR A 204 -3.84 -16.56 0.22
N ASN A 205 -4.57 -17.52 0.83
CA ASN A 205 -5.92 -17.93 0.45
C ASN A 205 -6.09 -18.37 -1.02
N ASN A 206 -4.99 -18.68 -1.70
CA ASN A 206 -4.95 -19.09 -3.11
C ASN A 206 -3.93 -20.21 -3.31
N LEU A 207 -4.35 -21.45 -3.14
CA LEU A 207 -3.48 -22.64 -3.15
C LEU A 207 -2.49 -22.72 -4.34
N PRO A 208 -2.84 -22.36 -5.57
CA PRO A 208 -1.91 -22.45 -6.71
C PRO A 208 -0.69 -21.52 -6.64
N CYS A 209 -0.72 -20.46 -5.82
CA CYS A 209 0.32 -19.44 -5.78
C CYS A 209 0.76 -19.04 -4.37
N GLN A 210 0.24 -19.68 -3.33
CA GLN A 210 0.65 -19.45 -1.95
C GLN A 210 1.72 -20.42 -1.48
N TYR A 211 2.33 -20.11 -0.33
CA TYR A 211 3.13 -21.10 0.42
C TYR A 211 2.21 -22.21 0.97
N SER A 212 2.68 -23.45 0.89
CA SER A 212 2.00 -24.59 1.48
C SER A 212 2.98 -25.46 2.28
N SER A 213 3.44 -26.59 1.75
CA SER A 213 4.49 -27.42 2.35
C SER A 213 5.91 -26.97 1.94
N ASN A 214 6.01 -26.18 0.88
CA ASN A 214 7.24 -25.59 0.36
C ASN A 214 6.92 -24.25 -0.35
N ALA A 215 7.93 -23.56 -0.83
CA ALA A 215 7.80 -22.25 -1.46
C ALA A 215 7.68 -22.29 -2.99
N ASP A 216 7.64 -23.46 -3.64
CA ASP A 216 7.76 -23.55 -5.10
C ASP A 216 6.67 -22.80 -5.85
N ASN A 217 5.41 -22.97 -5.44
CA ASN A 217 4.28 -22.28 -6.04
C ASN A 217 4.38 -20.76 -5.85
N LEU A 218 4.73 -20.33 -4.64
CA LEU A 218 4.92 -18.92 -4.31
C LEU A 218 6.05 -18.30 -5.16
N ILE A 219 7.21 -18.95 -5.24
CA ILE A 219 8.35 -18.46 -6.01
C ILE A 219 8.02 -18.39 -7.51
N SER A 220 7.31 -19.41 -8.03
CA SER A 220 6.85 -19.40 -9.42
C SER A 220 5.93 -18.21 -9.71
N ALA A 221 4.96 -17.96 -8.84
CA ALA A 221 4.04 -16.82 -8.97
C ALA A 221 4.78 -15.48 -8.77
N TRP A 222 5.68 -15.38 -7.78
CA TRP A 222 6.53 -14.19 -7.59
C TRP A 222 7.26 -13.81 -8.87
N ASN A 223 7.88 -14.76 -9.55
CA ASN A 223 8.60 -14.52 -10.79
C ASN A 223 7.69 -13.98 -11.89
N GLN A 224 6.43 -14.41 -11.97
CA GLN A 224 5.45 -13.83 -12.88
C GLN A 224 5.11 -12.39 -12.49
N TRP A 225 4.89 -12.13 -11.20
CA TRP A 225 4.59 -10.79 -10.69
C TRP A 225 5.75 -9.80 -10.89
N THR A 226 7.01 -10.23 -10.94
CA THR A 226 8.13 -9.33 -11.23
C THR A 226 8.08 -8.70 -12.62
N THR A 227 7.23 -9.19 -13.51
CA THR A 227 7.05 -8.64 -14.87
C THR A 227 6.16 -7.40 -14.94
N VAL A 228 5.34 -7.12 -13.91
CA VAL A 228 4.41 -5.98 -13.89
C VAL A 228 5.13 -4.63 -13.89
N GLN A 229 4.45 -3.59 -14.39
CA GLN A 229 4.98 -2.23 -14.42
C GLN A 229 4.68 -1.49 -13.11
N ALA A 230 5.36 -1.88 -12.04
CA ALA A 230 5.32 -1.21 -10.75
C ALA A 230 6.73 -0.84 -10.29
N SER A 231 6.84 0.18 -9.44
CA SER A 231 8.16 0.59 -8.92
C SER A 231 8.70 -0.43 -7.92
N GLN A 232 7.85 -0.91 -7.01
CA GLN A 232 8.21 -1.90 -5.99
C GLN A 232 7.12 -2.96 -5.85
N LEU A 233 7.57 -4.19 -5.62
CA LEU A 233 6.74 -5.38 -5.41
C LEU A 233 6.97 -5.93 -4.01
N PHE A 234 5.90 -6.18 -3.29
CA PHE A 234 5.93 -6.70 -1.92
C PHE A 234 5.34 -8.10 -1.86
N LEU A 235 5.95 -8.94 -1.03
CA LEU A 235 5.41 -10.25 -0.68
C LEU A 235 4.31 -10.07 0.39
N GLY A 236 3.05 -10.14 0.00
CA GLY A 236 1.92 -10.03 0.91
C GLY A 236 1.63 -11.36 1.61
N LEU A 237 1.62 -11.35 2.94
CA LEU A 237 1.48 -12.52 3.80
C LEU A 237 0.45 -12.30 4.92
N PRO A 238 -0.19 -13.34 5.44
CA PRO A 238 -0.90 -13.25 6.70
C PRO A 238 0.12 -13.14 7.85
N ALA A 239 -0.16 -12.28 8.83
CA ALA A 239 0.72 -12.10 9.99
C ALA A 239 0.65 -13.28 10.98
N ALA A 240 -0.38 -14.11 10.88
CA ALA A 240 -0.55 -15.38 11.59
C ALA A 240 -1.38 -16.36 10.75
N ALA A 241 -1.37 -17.64 11.09
CA ALA A 241 -2.09 -18.66 10.31
C ALA A 241 -3.61 -18.42 10.29
N GLU A 242 -4.18 -17.96 11.39
CA GLU A 242 -5.60 -17.63 11.50
C GLU A 242 -6.04 -16.41 10.69
N ALA A 243 -5.10 -15.59 10.24
CA ALA A 243 -5.39 -14.46 9.36
C ALA A 243 -5.73 -14.87 7.93
N ALA A 244 -5.38 -16.09 7.53
CA ALA A 244 -5.66 -16.65 6.20
C ALA A 244 -6.11 -18.10 6.32
N PRO A 245 -7.42 -18.35 6.56
CA PRO A 245 -7.94 -19.70 6.83
C PRO A 245 -7.71 -20.70 5.71
N SER A 246 -7.56 -20.25 4.46
CA SER A 246 -7.27 -21.12 3.29
C SER A 246 -5.76 -21.31 3.05
N GLY A 247 -4.89 -20.79 3.94
CA GLY A 247 -3.45 -21.01 3.93
C GLY A 247 -2.63 -19.85 3.39
N GLY A 248 -1.31 -20.07 3.34
CA GLY A 248 -0.33 -19.08 2.88
C GLY A 248 0.53 -18.50 4.01
N PHE A 249 0.28 -18.85 5.27
CA PHE A 249 1.16 -18.44 6.37
C PHE A 249 2.53 -19.12 6.25
N ILE A 250 3.59 -18.34 6.45
CA ILE A 250 4.97 -18.79 6.44
C ILE A 250 5.56 -18.53 7.83
N PRO A 251 6.10 -19.53 8.55
CA PRO A 251 6.82 -19.31 9.79
C PRO A 251 7.98 -18.32 9.58
N ALA A 252 8.25 -17.46 10.56
CA ALA A 252 9.23 -16.36 10.42
C ALA A 252 10.65 -16.85 10.09
N ASP A 253 11.07 -17.97 10.65
CA ASP A 253 12.35 -18.61 10.38
C ASP A 253 12.44 -19.16 8.94
N VAL A 254 11.38 -19.80 8.45
CA VAL A 254 11.28 -20.27 7.05
C VAL A 254 11.26 -19.08 6.08
N LEU A 255 10.48 -18.05 6.38
CA LEU A 255 10.47 -16.84 5.57
C LEU A 255 11.86 -16.22 5.46
N ALA A 256 12.57 -16.07 6.58
CA ALA A 256 13.89 -15.46 6.63
C ALA A 256 14.99 -16.31 5.97
N SER A 257 14.93 -17.64 6.12
CA SER A 257 16.00 -18.54 5.66
C SER A 257 15.82 -19.08 4.24
N GLU A 258 14.57 -19.18 3.75
CA GLU A 258 14.29 -19.84 2.47
C GLU A 258 13.68 -18.89 1.43
N VAL A 259 12.60 -18.14 1.81
CA VAL A 259 11.83 -17.39 0.83
C VAL A 259 12.48 -16.05 0.50
N LEU A 260 12.76 -15.22 1.53
CA LEU A 260 13.34 -13.88 1.30
C LEU A 260 14.68 -13.91 0.57
N PRO A 261 15.64 -14.81 0.88
CA PRO A 261 16.90 -14.89 0.13
C PRO A 261 16.68 -15.14 -1.37
N THR A 262 15.62 -15.88 -1.73
CA THR A 262 15.33 -16.22 -3.13
C THR A 262 14.72 -15.03 -3.88
N ILE A 263 13.83 -14.23 -3.24
CA ILE A 263 13.09 -13.16 -3.93
C ILE A 263 13.77 -11.79 -3.87
N LYS A 264 14.64 -11.56 -2.89
CA LYS A 264 15.34 -10.27 -2.69
C LYS A 264 16.30 -9.89 -3.82
N GLY A 265 16.69 -10.84 -4.65
CA GLY A 265 17.49 -10.58 -5.86
C GLY A 265 16.75 -9.80 -6.95
N SER A 266 15.44 -9.69 -6.89
CA SER A 266 14.66 -8.88 -7.84
C SER A 266 14.90 -7.40 -7.60
N SER A 267 15.18 -6.66 -8.68
CA SER A 267 15.30 -5.19 -8.62
C SER A 267 14.02 -4.47 -8.22
N LYS A 268 12.88 -5.16 -8.25
CA LYS A 268 11.58 -4.64 -7.83
C LYS A 268 11.22 -5.00 -6.39
N TYR A 269 12.02 -5.81 -5.70
CA TYR A 269 11.70 -6.19 -4.33
C TYR A 269 11.61 -4.95 -3.43
N GLY A 270 10.44 -4.73 -2.85
CA GLY A 270 10.14 -3.61 -1.95
C GLY A 270 9.98 -4.01 -0.49
N GLY A 271 9.81 -5.32 -0.22
CA GLY A 271 9.63 -5.80 1.15
C GLY A 271 8.49 -6.80 1.31
N VAL A 272 7.87 -6.78 2.48
CA VAL A 272 6.76 -7.66 2.89
C VAL A 272 5.55 -6.80 3.25
N MET A 273 4.35 -7.23 2.87
CA MET A 273 3.09 -6.68 3.38
C MET A 273 2.43 -7.68 4.30
N LEU A 274 1.80 -7.22 5.37
CA LEU A 274 1.14 -8.06 6.36
C LEU A 274 -0.37 -7.78 6.48
N TRP A 275 -1.16 -8.79 6.31
CA TRP A 275 -2.55 -8.87 6.72
C TRP A 275 -2.62 -9.60 8.07
N SER A 276 -2.86 -8.98 9.20
CA SER A 276 -2.97 -7.54 9.47
C SER A 276 -2.37 -7.22 10.83
N LYS A 277 -2.43 -5.97 11.26
CA LYS A 277 -1.94 -5.54 12.60
C LYS A 277 -2.58 -6.34 13.72
N LYS A 278 -3.87 -6.67 13.62
CA LYS A 278 -4.59 -7.53 14.58
C LYS A 278 -3.86 -8.85 14.87
N PHE A 279 -3.32 -9.47 13.82
CA PHE A 279 -2.70 -10.79 13.89
C PHE A 279 -1.18 -10.72 14.10
N ASP A 280 -0.60 -9.50 14.08
CA ASP A 280 0.84 -9.32 14.26
C ASP A 280 1.23 -9.34 15.73
N ASN A 281 1.33 -10.54 16.28
CA ASN A 281 1.81 -10.81 17.63
C ASN A 281 3.34 -11.00 17.66
N GLY A 282 4.09 -10.03 17.07
CA GLY A 282 5.54 -10.07 17.00
C GLY A 282 6.11 -10.67 15.72
N TYR A 283 5.28 -11.06 14.77
CA TYR A 283 5.73 -11.60 13.47
C TYR A 283 6.55 -10.57 12.70
N SER A 284 6.05 -9.32 12.60
CA SER A 284 6.79 -8.22 11.96
C SER A 284 8.16 -7.99 12.61
N SER A 285 8.24 -8.05 13.94
CA SER A 285 9.50 -7.90 14.66
C SER A 285 10.48 -9.04 14.36
N ALA A 286 9.96 -10.27 14.26
CA ALA A 286 10.78 -11.46 13.98
C ALA A 286 11.40 -11.44 12.57
N ILE A 287 10.68 -10.89 11.58
CA ILE A 287 11.14 -10.86 10.19
C ILE A 287 11.88 -9.58 9.80
N LYS A 288 11.78 -8.50 10.59
CA LYS A 288 12.23 -7.15 10.23
C LYS A 288 13.68 -7.08 9.77
N SER A 289 14.59 -7.77 10.45
CA SER A 289 16.01 -7.77 10.09
C SER A 289 16.31 -8.56 8.81
N SER A 290 15.34 -9.36 8.36
CA SER A 290 15.46 -10.19 7.15
C SER A 290 14.71 -9.57 5.96
N VAL A 291 13.90 -8.52 6.14
CA VAL A 291 13.24 -7.76 5.09
C VAL A 291 14.13 -6.62 4.57
#